data_df31cd1bf0ddc4870e224f8abecdc3ab
#
_entry.id   df31cd1bf0ddc4870e224f8abecdc3ab
#
_cell.length_a   1.000
_cell.length_b   1.000
_cell.length_c   1.000
_cell.angle_alpha   90.00
_cell.angle_beta   90.00
_cell.angle_gamma   90.00
#
_symmetry.space_group_name_H-M   'P 1'
#
loop_
_entity.id
_entity.type
_entity.pdbx_description
1 polymer ?
#
loop_
_entity_poly.entity_id
_entity_poly.type
_entity_poly.pdbx_seq_one_letter_code
_entity_poly.pdbx_strand_id
1 'polypeptide(L)'
;DEFGILNGLMTTIHSYTNDQNILDVKHSSDFRRARAAAINMIPTTTGAAKAISLVMPQLKGKLNGYAMRVPTPDVSVVDLTANLATDVTIEQITAAMVKASKGSFKGLLEVDFDKRVSSDFIGSTYSATFVPDMTSVVDGRTVKVLAWYDNEWGYSSRLVDMVKFVGTK
;
A
#
# COMPACT_ATOMS: atom_id res chain seq x y z
N ASP A 1 -0.21 3.56 -15.58
CA ASP A 1 -0.14 4.52 -16.68
C ASP A 1 1.13 4.33 -17.52
N GLU A 2 2.34 4.21 -16.92
CA GLU A 2 3.60 4.15 -17.69
C GLU A 2 3.82 2.78 -18.37
N PHE A 3 3.54 1.66 -17.68
CA PHE A 3 3.91 0.33 -18.14
C PHE A 3 2.74 -0.61 -18.40
N GLY A 4 1.52 -0.24 -17.98
CA GLY A 4 0.32 -1.05 -18.06
C GLY A 4 0.37 -2.28 -17.13
N ILE A 5 -0.69 -2.53 -16.37
CA ILE A 5 -0.83 -3.73 -15.54
C ILE A 5 -1.78 -4.71 -16.25
N LEU A 6 -1.30 -5.93 -16.54
CA LEU A 6 -2.12 -7.01 -17.06
C LEU A 6 -2.90 -7.69 -15.93
N ASN A 7 -2.22 -8.06 -14.86
CA ASN A 7 -2.78 -8.60 -13.63
C ASN A 7 -1.77 -8.47 -12.48
N GLY A 8 -2.22 -8.69 -11.25
CA GLY A 8 -1.32 -8.65 -10.09
C GLY A 8 -1.98 -9.11 -8.80
N LEU A 9 -1.13 -9.42 -7.83
CA LEU A 9 -1.51 -9.78 -6.47
C LEU A 9 -0.85 -8.84 -5.48
N MET A 10 -1.61 -8.39 -4.51
CA MET A 10 -1.16 -7.46 -3.48
C MET A 10 -1.30 -8.08 -2.10
N THR A 11 -0.25 -7.98 -1.31
CA THR A 11 -0.32 -8.23 0.13
C THR A 11 -0.04 -6.93 0.85
N THR A 12 -0.94 -6.47 1.71
CA THR A 12 -0.59 -5.42 2.65
C THR A 12 -0.18 -6.05 3.98
N ILE A 13 1.06 -5.84 4.38
CA ILE A 13 1.55 -6.15 5.72
C ILE A 13 1.15 -4.93 6.57
N HIS A 14 0.14 -5.11 7.40
CA HIS A 14 -0.61 -4.00 7.96
C HIS A 14 -0.52 -3.99 9.49
N SER A 15 -0.38 -2.80 10.07
CA SER A 15 -0.52 -2.61 11.50
C SER A 15 -1.89 -3.12 11.99
N TYR A 16 -1.98 -3.51 13.25
CA TYR A 16 -3.29 -3.80 13.86
C TYR A 16 -4.12 -2.52 13.99
N THR A 17 -5.43 -2.67 13.99
CA THR A 17 -6.39 -1.54 14.11
C THR A 17 -7.46 -1.87 15.15
N ASN A 18 -8.36 -0.93 15.43
CA ASN A 18 -9.46 -1.10 16.37
C ASN A 18 -10.40 -2.29 16.09
N ASP A 19 -10.34 -2.87 14.90
CA ASP A 19 -11.04 -4.11 14.55
C ASP A 19 -10.42 -5.34 15.26
N GLN A 20 -9.24 -5.20 15.84
CA GLN A 20 -8.51 -6.24 16.56
C GLN A 20 -8.35 -5.85 18.03
N ASN A 21 -8.48 -6.83 18.91
CA ASN A 21 -8.42 -6.61 20.35
C ASN A 21 -7.07 -7.03 20.92
N ILE A 22 -6.74 -6.53 22.11
CA ILE A 22 -5.51 -6.87 22.85
C ILE A 22 -5.50 -8.36 23.23
N LEU A 23 -6.63 -8.87 23.72
CA LEU A 23 -6.82 -10.28 24.10
C LEU A 23 -7.69 -11.01 23.08
N ASP A 24 -7.68 -12.34 23.14
CA ASP A 24 -8.62 -13.16 22.38
C ASP A 24 -10.06 -12.83 22.80
N VAL A 25 -10.90 -12.48 21.84
CA VAL A 25 -12.32 -12.15 22.06
C VAL A 25 -13.18 -12.72 20.93
N LYS A 26 -14.48 -12.81 21.16
CA LYS A 26 -15.41 -13.19 20.09
C LYS A 26 -15.44 -12.13 19.00
N HIS A 27 -15.27 -12.55 17.74
CA HIS A 27 -15.48 -11.73 16.56
C HIS A 27 -16.69 -12.22 15.77
N SER A 28 -17.50 -11.30 15.23
CA SER A 28 -18.81 -11.63 14.63
C SER A 28 -18.70 -12.44 13.33
N SER A 29 -17.63 -12.29 12.57
CA SER A 29 -17.53 -12.84 11.21
C SER A 29 -16.19 -13.48 10.85
N ASP A 30 -15.12 -13.22 11.59
CA ASP A 30 -13.77 -13.70 11.27
C ASP A 30 -13.05 -14.20 12.51
N PHE A 31 -12.90 -15.51 12.63
CA PHE A 31 -12.22 -16.14 13.77
C PHE A 31 -10.73 -15.77 13.88
N ARG A 32 -10.07 -15.39 12.80
CA ARG A 32 -8.68 -14.93 12.83
C ARG A 32 -8.58 -13.57 13.50
N ARG A 33 -9.52 -12.66 13.24
CA ARG A 33 -9.60 -11.34 13.90
C ARG A 33 -10.01 -11.42 15.38
N ALA A 34 -10.50 -12.57 15.82
CA ALA A 34 -10.80 -12.86 17.23
C ALA A 34 -9.53 -13.01 18.09
N ARG A 35 -8.36 -13.19 17.48
CA ARG A 35 -7.11 -13.47 18.18
C ARG A 35 -6.40 -12.17 18.58
N ALA A 36 -5.65 -12.26 19.69
CA ALA A 36 -4.90 -11.16 20.27
C ALA A 36 -3.94 -10.51 19.25
N ALA A 37 -4.10 -9.20 19.02
CA ALA A 37 -3.44 -8.46 17.97
C ALA A 37 -1.92 -8.40 18.14
N ALA A 38 -1.45 -8.19 19.39
CA ALA A 38 -0.04 -7.89 19.67
C ALA A 38 0.89 -9.11 19.63
N ILE A 39 0.36 -10.34 19.48
CA ILE A 39 1.14 -11.59 19.51
C ILE A 39 0.88 -12.50 18.32
N ASN A 40 0.06 -12.07 17.36
CA ASN A 40 -0.30 -12.89 16.20
C ASN A 40 -0.11 -12.16 14.87
N MET A 41 0.33 -12.89 13.85
CA MET A 41 0.17 -12.50 12.46
C MET A 41 -1.17 -13.03 11.95
N ILE A 42 -2.02 -12.15 11.46
CA ILE A 42 -3.42 -12.47 11.17
C ILE A 42 -3.73 -12.20 9.69
N PRO A 43 -3.80 -13.25 8.84
CA PRO A 43 -4.25 -13.08 7.47
C PRO A 43 -5.75 -12.79 7.45
N THR A 44 -6.15 -11.76 6.71
CA THR A 44 -7.54 -11.33 6.61
C THR A 44 -7.83 -10.69 5.26
N THR A 45 -9.10 -10.55 4.93
CA THR A 45 -9.52 -9.86 3.71
C THR A 45 -9.20 -8.37 3.75
N THR A 46 -9.00 -7.76 2.59
CA THR A 46 -8.87 -6.31 2.44
C THR A 46 -9.85 -5.81 1.39
N GLY A 47 -10.41 -4.64 1.63
CA GLY A 47 -11.20 -3.91 0.64
C GLY A 47 -10.38 -3.20 -0.43
N ALA A 48 -9.06 -3.11 -0.27
CA ALA A 48 -8.19 -2.29 -1.11
C ALA A 48 -8.28 -2.65 -2.61
N ALA A 49 -8.21 -3.94 -2.96
CA ALA A 49 -8.31 -4.37 -4.36
C ALA A 49 -9.67 -4.01 -5.01
N LYS A 50 -10.75 -4.06 -4.23
CA LYS A 50 -12.07 -3.60 -4.68
C LYS A 50 -12.12 -2.08 -4.83
N ALA A 51 -11.57 -1.35 -3.88
CA ALA A 51 -11.54 0.12 -3.91
C ALA A 51 -10.73 0.65 -5.10
N ILE A 52 -9.60 0.03 -5.45
CA ILE A 52 -8.82 0.38 -6.64
C ILE A 52 -9.70 0.36 -7.90
N SER A 53 -10.54 -0.65 -8.07
CA SER A 53 -11.40 -0.76 -9.25
C SER A 53 -12.47 0.34 -9.39
N LEU A 54 -12.80 1.04 -8.29
CA LEU A 54 -13.74 2.15 -8.30
C LEU A 54 -13.08 3.43 -8.82
N VAL A 55 -11.81 3.66 -8.50
CA VAL A 55 -11.06 4.86 -8.92
C VAL A 55 -10.23 4.65 -10.18
N MET A 56 -9.93 3.39 -10.51
CA MET A 56 -9.19 2.97 -11.70
C MET A 56 -9.95 1.83 -12.42
N PRO A 57 -11.04 2.13 -13.15
CA PRO A 57 -11.88 1.10 -13.76
C PRO A 57 -11.14 0.15 -14.71
N GLN A 58 -10.04 0.60 -15.33
CA GLN A 58 -9.18 -0.21 -16.20
C GLN A 58 -8.48 -1.37 -15.46
N LEU A 59 -8.41 -1.32 -14.14
CA LEU A 59 -7.83 -2.38 -13.28
C LEU A 59 -8.89 -3.34 -12.71
N LYS A 60 -10.18 -3.15 -13.06
CA LYS A 60 -11.25 -4.03 -12.58
C LYS A 60 -10.99 -5.48 -12.99
N GLY A 61 -10.96 -6.38 -12.00
CA GLY A 61 -10.70 -7.80 -12.18
C GLY A 61 -9.22 -8.18 -12.43
N LYS A 62 -8.32 -7.18 -12.53
CA LYS A 62 -6.89 -7.43 -12.76
C LYS A 62 -6.07 -7.53 -11.48
N LEU A 63 -6.55 -6.94 -10.39
CA LEU A 63 -5.87 -6.96 -9.11
C LEU A 63 -6.71 -7.66 -8.04
N ASN A 64 -6.04 -8.46 -7.22
CA ASN A 64 -6.61 -9.06 -6.02
C ASN A 64 -5.56 -9.07 -4.91
N GLY A 65 -5.97 -9.40 -3.68
CA GLY A 65 -5.03 -9.45 -2.57
C GLY A 65 -5.70 -9.64 -1.21
N TYR A 66 -4.86 -9.68 -0.19
CA TYR A 66 -5.28 -9.80 1.20
C TYR A 66 -4.40 -8.94 2.12
N ALA A 67 -4.80 -8.82 3.38
CA ALA A 67 -3.99 -8.17 4.41
C ALA A 67 -3.39 -9.22 5.35
N MET A 68 -2.13 -9.01 5.73
CA MET A 68 -1.46 -9.69 6.83
C MET A 68 -1.33 -8.69 7.99
N ARG A 69 -2.18 -8.77 9.00
CA ARG A 69 -2.04 -7.95 10.20
C ARG A 69 -0.87 -8.45 11.03
N VAL A 70 -0.04 -7.53 11.49
CA VAL A 70 1.18 -7.83 12.26
C VAL A 70 1.21 -7.05 13.58
N PRO A 71 2.00 -7.49 14.58
CA PRO A 71 2.12 -6.82 15.88
C PRO A 71 2.87 -5.49 15.80
N THR A 72 2.36 -4.55 15.02
CA THR A 72 2.90 -3.19 14.82
C THR A 72 1.75 -2.21 15.00
N PRO A 73 1.89 -1.16 15.85
CA PRO A 73 0.78 -0.29 16.18
C PRO A 73 0.39 0.68 15.08
N ASP A 74 1.33 1.07 14.24
CA ASP A 74 1.12 2.03 13.15
C ASP A 74 2.10 1.76 12.01
N VAL A 75 1.84 2.33 10.85
CA VAL A 75 2.54 2.15 9.58
C VAL A 75 2.38 0.75 8.99
N SER A 76 2.11 0.71 7.73
CA SER A 76 1.86 -0.48 6.94
C SER A 76 2.69 -0.46 5.66
N VAL A 77 2.83 -1.60 5.01
CA VAL A 77 3.53 -1.72 3.74
C VAL A 77 2.73 -2.53 2.74
N VAL A 78 2.65 -2.02 1.52
CA VAL A 78 2.10 -2.77 0.37
C VAL A 78 3.23 -3.48 -0.33
N ASP A 79 3.05 -4.78 -0.55
CA ASP A 79 3.84 -5.63 -1.41
C ASP A 79 2.97 -6.00 -2.62
N LEU A 80 3.28 -5.43 -3.78
CA LEU A 80 2.58 -5.68 -5.03
C LEU A 80 3.47 -6.48 -5.98
N THR A 81 3.00 -7.63 -6.40
CA THR A 81 3.54 -8.37 -7.54
C THR A 81 2.60 -8.22 -8.72
N ALA A 82 3.09 -7.76 -9.87
CA ALA A 82 2.27 -7.52 -11.05
C ALA A 82 2.98 -7.97 -12.33
N ASN A 83 2.18 -8.42 -13.30
CA ASN A 83 2.61 -8.62 -14.66
C ASN A 83 2.30 -7.37 -15.48
N LEU A 84 3.32 -6.82 -16.13
CA LEU A 84 3.23 -5.61 -16.93
C LEU A 84 3.00 -5.91 -18.42
N ALA A 85 2.46 -4.93 -19.14
CA ALA A 85 2.23 -5.04 -20.56
C ALA A 85 3.51 -4.87 -21.39
N THR A 86 4.53 -4.22 -20.81
CA THR A 86 5.83 -3.94 -21.46
C THR A 86 6.97 -4.49 -20.60
N ASP A 87 8.09 -4.80 -21.26
CA ASP A 87 9.33 -5.16 -20.56
C ASP A 87 9.89 -3.92 -19.86
N VAL A 88 10.41 -4.12 -18.65
CA VAL A 88 10.95 -3.04 -17.82
C VAL A 88 12.22 -3.47 -17.10
N THR A 89 13.00 -2.47 -16.68
CA THR A 89 14.11 -2.64 -15.73
C THR A 89 13.77 -1.97 -14.38
N ILE A 90 14.53 -2.31 -13.33
CA ILE A 90 14.40 -1.67 -12.01
C ILE A 90 14.65 -0.17 -12.13
N GLU A 91 15.63 0.23 -12.94
CA GLU A 91 15.99 1.63 -13.16
C GLU A 91 14.84 2.40 -13.82
N GLN A 92 14.15 1.81 -14.80
CA GLN A 92 12.99 2.43 -15.46
C GLN A 92 11.83 2.62 -14.49
N ILE A 93 11.54 1.61 -13.64
CA ILE A 93 10.51 1.72 -12.59
C ILE A 93 10.88 2.84 -11.61
N THR A 94 12.11 2.83 -11.12
CA THR A 94 12.61 3.84 -10.18
C THR A 94 12.54 5.24 -10.78
N ALA A 95 12.98 5.42 -12.01
CA ALA A 95 12.92 6.71 -12.71
C ALA A 95 11.47 7.20 -12.87
N ALA A 96 10.54 6.31 -13.21
CA ALA A 96 9.12 6.65 -13.31
C ALA A 96 8.54 7.11 -11.96
N MET A 97 8.86 6.43 -10.86
CA MET A 97 8.42 6.81 -9.52
C MET A 97 9.01 8.15 -9.08
N VAL A 98 10.32 8.38 -9.33
CA VAL A 98 10.97 9.67 -9.05
C VAL A 98 10.35 10.80 -9.88
N LYS A 99 10.08 10.57 -11.15
CA LYS A 99 9.41 11.55 -12.02
C LYS A 99 8.01 11.89 -11.48
N ALA A 100 7.24 10.87 -11.11
CA ALA A 100 5.90 11.03 -10.57
C ALA A 100 5.91 11.81 -9.23
N SER A 101 6.82 11.48 -8.31
CA SER A 101 6.95 12.13 -7.00
C SER A 101 7.32 13.62 -7.09
N LYS A 102 8.02 14.03 -8.13
CA LYS A 102 8.36 15.44 -8.40
C LYS A 102 7.32 16.16 -9.26
N GLY A 103 6.43 15.40 -9.91
CA GLY A 103 5.41 15.89 -10.84
C GLY A 103 3.99 15.74 -10.29
N SER A 104 3.18 14.91 -10.95
CA SER A 104 1.75 14.73 -10.70
C SER A 104 1.40 14.23 -9.29
N PHE A 105 2.32 13.55 -8.63
CA PHE A 105 2.15 13.03 -7.26
C PHE A 105 3.01 13.76 -6.23
N LYS A 106 3.44 14.99 -6.54
CA LYS A 106 4.20 15.81 -5.57
C LYS A 106 3.41 16.01 -4.28
N GLY A 107 4.03 15.68 -3.14
CA GLY A 107 3.40 15.71 -1.81
C GLY A 107 2.49 14.51 -1.52
N LEU A 108 2.28 13.61 -2.46
CA LEU A 108 1.48 12.38 -2.32
C LEU A 108 2.33 11.11 -2.36
N LEU A 109 3.38 11.11 -3.19
CA LEU A 109 4.33 10.02 -3.36
C LEU A 109 5.72 10.49 -2.95
N GLU A 110 6.38 9.71 -2.11
CA GLU A 110 7.79 9.82 -1.76
C GLU A 110 8.57 8.63 -2.35
N VAL A 111 9.88 8.78 -2.53
CA VAL A 111 10.80 7.70 -2.88
C VAL A 111 11.88 7.61 -1.82
N ASP A 112 12.00 6.44 -1.19
CA ASP A 112 12.95 6.18 -0.10
C ASP A 112 14.26 5.61 -0.64
N PHE A 113 15.33 6.35 -0.48
CA PHE A 113 16.70 5.89 -0.74
C PHE A 113 17.50 5.62 0.55
N ASP A 114 16.90 5.87 1.73
CA ASP A 114 17.59 5.86 3.02
C ASP A 114 17.44 4.52 3.76
N LYS A 115 16.75 3.53 3.16
CA LYS A 115 16.53 2.18 3.72
C LYS A 115 15.82 2.20 5.07
N ARG A 116 14.83 3.08 5.18
CA ARG A 116 14.02 3.27 6.37
C ARG A 116 13.11 2.07 6.65
N VAL A 117 12.67 1.93 7.89
CA VAL A 117 11.73 0.89 8.36
C VAL A 117 10.44 1.53 8.89
N SER A 118 9.45 0.72 9.24
CA SER A 118 8.09 1.18 9.58
C SER A 118 8.06 2.35 10.57
N SER A 119 8.84 2.32 11.65
CA SER A 119 8.83 3.38 12.67
C SER A 119 9.31 4.75 12.16
N ASP A 120 10.08 4.78 11.08
CA ASP A 120 10.59 6.02 10.47
C ASP A 120 9.51 6.77 9.67
N PHE A 121 8.38 6.11 9.41
CA PHE A 121 7.26 6.66 8.65
C PHE A 121 6.08 7.09 9.52
N ILE A 122 6.17 6.95 10.84
CA ILE A 122 5.14 7.42 11.77
C ILE A 122 4.98 8.93 11.62
N GLY A 123 3.76 9.39 11.34
CA GLY A 123 3.45 10.79 11.06
C GLY A 123 3.72 11.23 9.62
N SER A 124 4.07 10.31 8.72
CA SER A 124 4.25 10.62 7.30
C SER A 124 2.92 11.04 6.67
N THR A 125 2.94 12.19 5.99
CA THR A 125 1.77 12.72 5.25
C THR A 125 1.64 12.17 3.84
N TYR A 126 2.65 11.44 3.35
CA TYR A 126 2.60 10.83 2.01
C TYR A 126 1.59 9.68 1.97
N SER A 127 0.91 9.54 0.84
CA SER A 127 0.00 8.40 0.61
C SER A 127 0.75 7.10 0.36
N ALA A 128 1.96 7.20 -0.17
CA ALA A 128 2.87 6.07 -0.36
C ALA A 128 4.33 6.57 -0.42
N THR A 129 5.25 5.77 0.12
CA THR A 129 6.69 5.93 -0.04
C THR A 129 7.26 4.69 -0.72
N PHE A 130 7.59 4.81 -1.98
CA PHE A 130 8.14 3.73 -2.79
C PHE A 130 9.58 3.40 -2.38
N VAL A 131 9.93 2.10 -2.36
CA VAL A 131 11.23 1.59 -1.92
C VAL A 131 11.98 0.98 -3.10
N PRO A 132 12.92 1.71 -3.74
CA PRO A 132 13.60 1.26 -4.95
C PRO A 132 14.42 -0.02 -4.79
N ASP A 133 15.17 -0.16 -3.70
CA ASP A 133 16.06 -1.30 -3.46
C ASP A 133 15.32 -2.62 -3.12
N MET A 134 14.01 -2.54 -2.86
CA MET A 134 13.14 -3.71 -2.72
C MET A 134 12.38 -4.05 -4.02
N THR A 135 12.66 -3.33 -5.11
CA THR A 135 12.07 -3.63 -6.42
C THR A 135 12.77 -4.81 -7.07
N SER A 136 11.99 -5.73 -7.60
CA SER A 136 12.50 -6.88 -8.34
C SER A 136 11.79 -7.00 -9.69
N VAL A 137 12.52 -7.45 -10.71
CA VAL A 137 11.99 -7.75 -12.04
C VAL A 137 12.40 -9.16 -12.41
N VAL A 138 11.44 -9.97 -12.82
CA VAL A 138 11.65 -11.33 -13.30
C VAL A 138 11.10 -11.42 -14.71
N ASP A 139 11.88 -11.98 -15.61
CA ASP A 139 11.50 -12.20 -17.01
C ASP A 139 10.99 -10.93 -17.72
N GLY A 140 11.58 -9.78 -17.36
CA GLY A 140 11.30 -8.47 -17.94
C GLY A 140 9.94 -7.86 -17.60
N ARG A 141 8.94 -8.66 -17.20
CA ARG A 141 7.54 -8.21 -17.04
C ARG A 141 6.92 -8.49 -15.69
N THR A 142 7.38 -9.49 -14.97
CA THR A 142 6.90 -9.77 -13.62
C THR A 142 7.67 -8.88 -12.66
N VAL A 143 7.00 -7.91 -12.09
CA VAL A 143 7.59 -6.94 -11.17
C VAL A 143 7.07 -7.13 -9.75
N LYS A 144 7.94 -6.88 -8.79
CA LYS A 144 7.59 -6.77 -7.38
C LYS A 144 8.03 -5.41 -6.88
N VAL A 145 7.09 -4.67 -6.29
CA VAL A 145 7.34 -3.34 -5.72
C VAL A 145 6.80 -3.24 -4.32
N LEU A 146 7.49 -2.44 -3.50
CA LEU A 146 7.15 -2.23 -2.11
C LEU A 146 6.94 -0.74 -1.84
N ALA A 147 5.92 -0.39 -1.07
CA ALA A 147 5.66 0.98 -0.65
C ALA A 147 5.13 1.04 0.78
N TRP A 148 5.76 1.91 1.59
CA TRP A 148 5.32 2.24 2.95
C TRP A 148 4.18 3.25 2.94
N TYR A 149 3.35 3.23 3.96
CA TYR A 149 2.36 4.26 4.23
C TYR A 149 1.97 4.26 5.71
N ASP A 150 1.82 5.45 6.28
CA ASP A 150 1.16 5.60 7.56
C ASP A 150 -0.36 5.50 7.32
N ASN A 151 -0.95 4.40 7.76
CA ASN A 151 -2.37 4.10 7.50
C ASN A 151 -3.33 5.02 8.26
N GLU A 152 -2.86 5.70 9.30
CA GLU A 152 -3.66 6.65 10.09
C GLU A 152 -3.39 8.10 9.62
N TRP A 153 -2.14 8.53 9.62
CA TRP A 153 -1.79 9.92 9.32
C TRP A 153 -1.89 10.26 7.84
N GLY A 154 -1.46 9.33 6.98
CA GLY A 154 -1.57 9.51 5.53
C GLY A 154 -3.03 9.62 5.07
N TYR A 155 -3.92 8.76 5.59
CA TYR A 155 -5.36 8.86 5.32
C TYR A 155 -5.95 10.19 5.83
N SER A 156 -5.65 10.56 7.06
CA SER A 156 -6.13 11.81 7.67
C SER A 156 -5.67 13.03 6.88
N SER A 157 -4.44 13.02 6.38
CA SER A 157 -3.91 14.08 5.52
C SER A 157 -4.69 14.20 4.20
N ARG A 158 -5.04 13.07 3.56
CA ARG A 158 -5.88 13.07 2.35
C ARG A 158 -7.29 13.54 2.62
N LEU A 159 -7.84 13.24 3.78
CA LEU A 159 -9.16 13.75 4.18
C LEU A 159 -9.16 15.28 4.28
N VAL A 160 -8.13 15.87 4.90
CA VAL A 160 -7.96 17.33 4.97
C VAL A 160 -7.81 17.94 3.57
N ASP A 161 -7.02 17.33 2.69
CA ASP A 161 -6.88 17.79 1.30
C ASP A 161 -8.21 17.75 0.55
N MET A 162 -9.02 16.72 0.76
CA MET A 162 -10.35 16.61 0.15
C MET A 162 -11.30 17.69 0.66
N VAL A 163 -11.30 17.99 1.97
CA VAL A 163 -12.10 19.08 2.55
C VAL A 163 -11.71 20.40 1.94
N LYS A 164 -10.41 20.70 1.81
CA LYS A 164 -9.93 21.90 1.14
C LYS A 164 -10.39 21.97 -0.31
N PHE A 165 -10.24 20.88 -1.06
CA PHE A 165 -10.62 20.80 -2.47
C PHE A 165 -12.12 21.07 -2.68
N VAL A 166 -12.98 20.53 -1.82
CA VAL A 166 -14.44 20.74 -1.90
C VAL A 166 -14.80 22.16 -1.47
N GLY A 167 -14.14 22.70 -0.43
CA GLY A 167 -14.41 24.05 0.10
C GLY A 167 -13.94 25.18 -0.80
N THR A 168 -13.14 24.90 -1.85
CA THR A 168 -12.66 25.91 -2.81
C THR A 168 -13.43 25.88 -4.14
N LYS A 169 -14.46 25.04 -4.26
CA LYS A 169 -15.39 25.00 -5.39
C LYS A 169 -16.68 25.74 -5.11
#